data_bbabbaae3f397ede76e15202306cc813
#
_entry.id   bbabbaae3f397ede76e15202306cc813
#
_cell.length_a   1.000
_cell.length_b   1.000
_cell.length_c   1.000
_cell.angle_alpha   90.00
_cell.angle_beta   90.00
_cell.angle_gamma   90.00
#
_symmetry.space_group_name_H-M   'P 1'
#
loop_
_entity.id
_entity.type
_entity.pdbx_description
1 polymer ?
#
loop_
_entity_poly.entity_id
_entity_poly.type
_entity_poly.pdbx_seq_one_letter_code
_entity_poly.pdbx_strand_id
1 'polypeptide(L)'
;LTRKAIEHAPVAMQLMVFDVDDEAAHREHRPASDAWREGEAPKVRALLEEQTGAIAFDTRGGYRVVALLEESVAIANGADVAAWSRFYLLQLGYLSRRFGITADPACKDWQRSYRLPHATRKGNPSPERRTVRGNLRSPGAWSASRDEAADLAELERLAASNPKPWETHARAAAAPTSLPPRAAKPRTPRTPSPVVAA
;
A
#
# COMPACT_ATOMS: atom_id res chain seq x y z
N LEU A 1 11.31 6.53 13.02
CA LEU A 1 10.86 7.94 12.96
C LEU A 1 9.62 8.09 13.83
N THR A 2 9.68 8.90 14.86
CA THR A 2 8.53 9.19 15.73
C THR A 2 7.69 10.31 15.13
N ARG A 3 6.40 10.43 15.52
CA ARG A 3 5.54 11.56 15.10
C ARG A 3 6.20 12.93 15.30
N LYS A 4 7.05 13.09 16.31
CA LYS A 4 7.86 14.31 16.56
C LYS A 4 8.90 14.60 15.48
N ALA A 5 9.35 13.60 14.71
CA ALA A 5 10.33 13.81 13.66
C ALA A 5 9.75 14.49 12.41
N ILE A 6 8.42 14.45 12.21
CA ILE A 6 7.75 15.13 11.08
C ILE A 6 7.81 16.64 11.23
N GLU A 7 7.76 17.15 12.46
CA GLU A 7 7.80 18.60 12.73
C GLU A 7 9.11 19.25 12.26
N HIS A 8 10.16 18.44 12.03
CA HIS A 8 11.49 18.90 11.68
C HIS A 8 11.95 18.48 10.27
N ALA A 9 11.34 17.45 9.67
CA ALA A 9 11.71 16.99 8.34
C ALA A 9 10.52 16.32 7.65
N PRO A 10 9.97 16.90 6.58
CA PRO A 10 8.91 16.28 5.81
C PRO A 10 9.36 14.94 5.23
N VAL A 11 8.50 13.93 5.31
CA VAL A 11 8.72 12.61 4.73
C VAL A 11 8.06 12.56 3.35
N ALA A 12 8.74 12.01 2.35
CA ALA A 12 8.20 11.78 1.03
C ALA A 12 7.79 10.31 0.90
N MET A 13 6.49 10.06 0.76
CA MET A 13 5.94 8.74 0.49
C MET A 13 5.99 8.47 -1.01
N GLN A 14 6.76 7.48 -1.41
CA GLN A 14 6.88 7.05 -2.81
C GLN A 14 6.26 5.69 -3.07
N LEU A 15 5.93 4.96 -2.03
CA LEU A 15 5.38 3.61 -2.10
C LEU A 15 4.09 3.51 -1.31
N MET A 16 3.14 2.77 -1.86
CA MET A 16 2.01 2.20 -1.10
C MET A 16 2.24 0.71 -0.91
N VAL A 17 1.82 0.20 0.23
CA VAL A 17 1.91 -1.22 0.54
C VAL A 17 0.53 -1.73 0.93
N PHE A 18 0.07 -2.79 0.28
CA PHE A 18 -1.19 -3.43 0.57
C PHE A 18 -0.93 -4.84 1.10
N ASP A 19 -1.39 -5.14 2.31
CA ASP A 19 -1.39 -6.50 2.85
C ASP A 19 -2.75 -7.14 2.53
N VAL A 20 -2.69 -8.21 1.74
CA VAL A 20 -3.85 -9.02 1.32
C VAL A 20 -3.76 -10.34 2.07
N ASP A 21 -4.43 -10.41 3.21
CA ASP A 21 -4.34 -11.53 4.13
C ASP A 21 -5.61 -12.39 4.11
N ASP A 22 -5.42 -13.70 4.30
CA ASP A 22 -6.51 -14.63 4.69
C ASP A 22 -6.93 -14.26 6.12
N GLU A 23 -8.01 -13.48 6.23
CA GLU A 23 -8.46 -12.94 7.51
C GLU A 23 -8.81 -14.03 8.53
N ALA A 24 -9.33 -15.16 8.08
CA ALA A 24 -9.65 -16.29 8.94
C ALA A 24 -8.36 -16.93 9.49
N ALA A 25 -7.39 -17.16 8.62
CA ALA A 25 -6.09 -17.69 9.03
C ALA A 25 -5.32 -16.70 9.91
N HIS A 26 -5.43 -15.40 9.62
CA HIS A 26 -4.80 -14.34 10.40
C HIS A 26 -5.32 -14.30 11.83
N ARG A 27 -6.64 -14.39 12.03
CA ARG A 27 -7.27 -14.45 13.36
C ARG A 27 -6.84 -15.67 14.17
N GLU A 28 -6.61 -16.78 13.50
CA GLU A 28 -6.15 -18.03 14.13
C GLU A 28 -4.62 -18.14 14.21
N HIS A 29 -3.89 -17.10 13.85
CA HIS A 29 -2.42 -17.07 13.82
C HIS A 29 -1.77 -18.16 12.96
N ARG A 30 -2.47 -18.71 11.99
CA ARG A 30 -1.96 -19.71 11.04
C ARG A 30 -1.61 -19.11 9.69
N PRO A 31 -0.84 -19.79 8.85
CA PRO A 31 -0.59 -19.39 7.48
C PRO A 31 -1.88 -19.39 6.65
N ALA A 32 -1.94 -18.53 5.61
CA ALA A 32 -2.98 -18.63 4.60
C ALA A 32 -2.98 -20.01 3.95
N SER A 33 -4.17 -20.56 3.71
CA SER A 33 -4.33 -21.86 3.07
C SER A 33 -4.00 -21.80 1.57
N ASP A 34 -3.59 -22.94 1.01
CA ASP A 34 -3.33 -23.03 -0.44
C ASP A 34 -4.60 -22.74 -1.25
N ALA A 35 -5.76 -23.25 -0.83
CA ALA A 35 -7.03 -22.98 -1.49
C ALA A 35 -7.38 -21.49 -1.51
N TRP A 36 -7.13 -20.76 -0.40
CA TRP A 36 -7.31 -19.32 -0.37
C TRP A 36 -6.35 -18.61 -1.33
N ARG A 37 -5.06 -19.02 -1.34
CA ARG A 37 -4.04 -18.48 -2.25
C ARG A 37 -4.40 -18.70 -3.71
N GLU A 38 -4.88 -19.88 -4.07
CA GLU A 38 -5.35 -20.21 -5.41
C GLU A 38 -6.52 -19.33 -5.85
N GLY A 39 -7.44 -19.02 -4.93
CA GLY A 39 -8.55 -18.10 -5.18
C GLY A 39 -8.13 -16.64 -5.35
N GLU A 40 -7.12 -16.18 -4.60
CA GLU A 40 -6.65 -14.79 -4.66
C GLU A 40 -5.60 -14.53 -5.76
N ALA A 41 -4.82 -15.55 -6.16
CA ALA A 41 -3.75 -15.40 -7.14
C ALA A 41 -4.21 -14.80 -8.50
N PRO A 42 -5.36 -15.17 -9.08
CA PRO A 42 -5.86 -14.55 -10.30
C PRO A 42 -6.15 -13.06 -10.15
N LYS A 43 -6.70 -12.65 -9.01
CA LYS A 43 -7.02 -11.24 -8.71
C LYS A 43 -5.73 -10.40 -8.61
N VAL A 44 -4.73 -10.92 -7.88
CA VAL A 44 -3.42 -10.27 -7.77
C VAL A 44 -2.73 -10.20 -9.15
N ARG A 45 -2.87 -11.21 -9.98
CA ARG A 45 -2.35 -11.19 -11.35
C ARG A 45 -3.02 -10.11 -12.19
N ALA A 46 -4.35 -10.04 -12.20
CA ALA A 46 -5.09 -9.01 -12.92
C ALA A 46 -4.70 -7.60 -12.46
N LEU A 47 -4.49 -7.41 -11.17
CA LEU A 47 -3.97 -6.16 -10.62
C LEU A 47 -2.60 -5.80 -11.21
N LEU A 48 -1.66 -6.74 -11.25
CA LEU A 48 -0.30 -6.49 -11.76
C LEU A 48 -0.25 -6.31 -13.28
N GLU A 49 -1.20 -6.86 -14.02
CA GLU A 49 -1.35 -6.64 -15.46
C GLU A 49 -1.85 -5.22 -15.76
N GLU A 50 -2.74 -4.68 -14.93
CA GLU A 50 -3.27 -3.32 -15.09
C GLU A 50 -2.34 -2.26 -14.47
N GLN A 51 -1.71 -2.56 -13.33
CA GLN A 51 -0.88 -1.62 -12.56
C GLN A 51 0.61 -1.87 -12.77
N THR A 52 1.18 -1.18 -13.75
CA THR A 52 2.56 -1.42 -14.20
C THR A 52 3.66 -0.97 -13.24
N GLY A 53 3.35 -0.20 -12.24
CA GLY A 53 4.30 0.23 -11.20
C GLY A 53 4.20 -0.59 -9.91
N ALA A 54 3.76 -1.84 -9.97
CA ALA A 54 3.55 -2.67 -8.81
C ALA A 54 4.25 -4.02 -8.87
N ILE A 55 4.62 -4.54 -7.72
CA ILE A 55 5.04 -5.92 -7.50
C ILE A 55 4.18 -6.55 -6.41
N ALA A 56 4.04 -7.87 -6.46
CA ALA A 56 3.46 -8.64 -5.38
C ALA A 56 4.38 -9.80 -4.98
N PHE A 57 4.37 -10.16 -3.72
CA PHE A 57 5.08 -11.34 -3.21
C PHE A 57 4.30 -12.01 -2.10
N ASP A 58 4.56 -13.31 -1.94
CA ASP A 58 3.91 -14.11 -0.93
C ASP A 58 4.34 -13.69 0.48
N THR A 59 3.39 -13.68 1.41
CA THR A 59 3.63 -13.55 2.85
C THR A 59 3.09 -14.78 3.57
N ARG A 60 3.32 -14.90 4.87
CA ARG A 60 2.70 -15.97 5.64
C ARG A 60 1.17 -15.86 5.63
N GLY A 61 0.64 -14.64 5.71
CA GLY A 61 -0.81 -14.37 5.78
C GLY A 61 -1.50 -14.35 4.42
N GLY A 62 -0.75 -14.23 3.32
CA GLY A 62 -1.33 -14.07 1.99
C GLY A 62 -0.37 -13.47 1.00
N TYR A 63 -0.70 -12.28 0.48
CA TYR A 63 0.12 -11.52 -0.47
C TYR A 63 0.43 -10.15 0.08
N ARG A 64 1.56 -9.58 -0.35
CA ARG A 64 1.87 -8.17 -0.18
C ARG A 64 2.10 -7.55 -1.54
N VAL A 65 1.34 -6.50 -1.83
CA VAL A 65 1.50 -5.69 -3.02
C VAL A 65 2.24 -4.41 -2.64
N VAL A 66 3.26 -4.05 -3.40
CA VAL A 66 3.99 -2.79 -3.27
C VAL A 66 3.82 -2.02 -4.56
N ALA A 67 3.26 -0.83 -4.47
CA ALA A 67 2.98 0.05 -5.60
C ALA A 67 3.85 1.30 -5.54
N LEU A 68 4.48 1.66 -6.66
CA LEU A 68 5.28 2.86 -6.83
C LEU A 68 4.36 4.01 -7.24
N LEU A 69 4.38 5.10 -6.50
CA LEU A 69 3.66 6.32 -6.84
C LEU A 69 4.41 7.09 -7.94
N GLU A 70 3.68 7.66 -8.89
CA GLU A 70 4.23 8.53 -9.93
C GLU A 70 4.93 9.75 -9.34
N GLU A 71 4.29 10.34 -8.33
CA GLU A 71 4.84 11.45 -7.58
C GLU A 71 4.87 11.12 -6.10
N SER A 72 5.92 11.53 -5.41
CA SER A 72 5.97 11.39 -3.97
C SER A 72 4.95 12.30 -3.28
N VAL A 73 4.27 11.76 -2.28
CA VAL A 73 3.38 12.52 -1.40
C VAL A 73 4.17 13.01 -0.20
N ALA A 74 4.25 14.32 -0.02
CA ALA A 74 4.93 14.90 1.14
C ALA A 74 4.01 14.82 2.37
N ILE A 75 4.56 14.40 3.50
CA ILE A 75 3.90 14.39 4.80
C ILE A 75 4.73 15.27 5.74
N ALA A 76 4.25 16.46 6.02
CA ALA A 76 4.94 17.44 6.86
C ALA A 76 4.14 17.81 8.13
N ASN A 77 2.85 17.52 8.17
CA ASN A 77 1.96 17.89 9.26
C ASN A 77 0.77 16.94 9.40
N GLY A 78 -0.09 17.16 10.37
CA GLY A 78 -1.26 16.33 10.64
C GLY A 78 -2.32 16.34 9.52
N ALA A 79 -2.45 17.43 8.76
CA ALA A 79 -3.37 17.50 7.63
C ALA A 79 -2.88 16.61 6.48
N ASP A 80 -1.57 16.58 6.23
CA ASP A 80 -0.97 15.69 5.22
C ASP A 80 -1.15 14.20 5.60
N VAL A 81 -1.04 13.87 6.89
CA VAL A 81 -1.33 12.51 7.40
C VAL A 81 -2.79 12.12 7.14
N ALA A 82 -3.73 13.05 7.35
CA ALA A 82 -5.15 12.81 7.09
C ALA A 82 -5.40 12.62 5.58
N ALA A 83 -4.81 13.48 4.75
CA ALA A 83 -4.90 13.40 3.30
C ALA A 83 -4.31 12.10 2.75
N TRP A 84 -3.14 11.68 3.24
CA TRP A 84 -2.54 10.39 2.92
C TRP A 84 -3.44 9.23 3.32
N SER A 85 -3.97 9.26 4.54
CA SER A 85 -4.85 8.21 5.04
C SER A 85 -6.11 8.08 4.19
N ARG A 86 -6.73 9.20 3.83
CA ARG A 86 -7.88 9.23 2.92
C ARG A 86 -7.53 8.66 1.54
N PHE A 87 -6.45 9.15 0.94
CA PHE A 87 -5.97 8.66 -0.36
C PHE A 87 -5.76 7.15 -0.34
N TYR A 88 -5.05 6.63 0.67
CA TYR A 88 -4.80 5.21 0.83
C TYR A 88 -6.11 4.40 0.94
N LEU A 89 -7.06 4.86 1.77
CA LEU A 89 -8.33 4.16 1.95
C LEU A 89 -9.16 4.11 0.66
N LEU A 90 -9.17 5.19 -0.13
CA LEU A 90 -9.82 5.18 -1.45
C LEU A 90 -9.19 4.14 -2.39
N GLN A 91 -7.86 3.93 -2.32
CA GLN A 91 -7.23 2.86 -3.09
C GLN A 91 -7.68 1.47 -2.63
N LEU A 92 -8.03 1.26 -1.37
CA LEU A 92 -8.63 0.00 -0.92
C LEU A 92 -10.02 -0.22 -1.51
N GLY A 93 -10.86 0.82 -1.58
CA GLY A 93 -12.14 0.78 -2.28
C GLY A 93 -11.97 0.43 -3.75
N TYR A 94 -11.03 1.07 -4.42
CA TYR A 94 -10.66 0.76 -5.80
C TYR A 94 -10.22 -0.69 -5.98
N LEU A 95 -9.32 -1.20 -5.15
CA LEU A 95 -8.85 -2.58 -5.19
C LEU A 95 -10.00 -3.58 -5.06
N SER A 96 -10.89 -3.35 -4.09
CA SER A 96 -12.05 -4.20 -3.87
C SER A 96 -13.01 -4.17 -5.06
N ARG A 97 -13.38 -2.98 -5.52
CA ARG A 97 -14.33 -2.78 -6.62
C ARG A 97 -13.79 -3.32 -7.96
N ARG A 98 -12.53 -3.06 -8.25
CA ARG A 98 -11.94 -3.38 -9.57
C ARG A 98 -11.44 -4.81 -9.68
N PHE A 99 -10.84 -5.33 -8.63
CA PHE A 99 -10.15 -6.63 -8.64
C PHE A 99 -10.74 -7.64 -7.64
N GLY A 100 -11.68 -7.25 -6.79
CA GLY A 100 -12.20 -8.09 -5.71
C GLY A 100 -11.14 -8.39 -4.65
N ILE A 101 -10.15 -7.50 -4.48
CA ILE A 101 -9.08 -7.65 -3.49
C ILE A 101 -9.42 -6.84 -2.24
N THR A 102 -9.46 -7.50 -1.10
CA THR A 102 -9.60 -6.84 0.20
C THR A 102 -8.23 -6.82 0.89
N ALA A 103 -7.73 -5.62 1.23
CA ALA A 103 -6.45 -5.46 1.90
C ALA A 103 -6.59 -4.78 3.26
N ASP A 104 -5.59 -4.96 4.14
CA ASP A 104 -5.60 -4.45 5.52
C ASP A 104 -5.59 -2.91 5.56
N PRO A 105 -6.65 -2.26 6.09
CA PRO A 105 -6.71 -0.80 6.19
C PRO A 105 -5.72 -0.21 7.21
N ALA A 106 -5.14 -1.00 8.09
CA ALA A 106 -4.10 -0.53 9.00
C ALA A 106 -2.80 -0.16 8.28
N CYS A 107 -2.62 -0.62 7.04
CA CYS A 107 -1.47 -0.27 6.21
C CYS A 107 -1.45 1.19 5.72
N LYS A 108 -2.53 1.97 5.98
CA LYS A 108 -2.52 3.44 5.78
C LYS A 108 -1.51 4.17 6.67
N ASP A 109 -1.04 3.51 7.73
CA ASP A 109 -0.05 4.11 8.63
C ASP A 109 1.29 4.26 7.88
N TRP A 110 1.62 5.50 7.54
CA TRP A 110 2.83 5.87 6.83
C TRP A 110 4.13 5.54 7.60
N GLN A 111 4.07 5.30 8.89
CA GLN A 111 5.20 4.90 9.73
C GLN A 111 5.38 3.38 9.81
N ARG A 112 4.48 2.61 9.22
CA ARG A 112 4.51 1.15 9.33
C ARG A 112 5.73 0.57 8.62
N SER A 113 6.48 -0.23 9.33
CA SER A 113 7.62 -0.98 8.77
C SER A 113 7.15 -2.29 8.17
N TYR A 114 7.56 -2.56 6.95
CA TYR A 114 7.24 -3.78 6.23
C TYR A 114 8.48 -4.66 6.05
N ARG A 115 8.29 -5.97 6.14
CA ARG A 115 9.37 -6.92 5.83
C ARG A 115 9.48 -7.10 4.34
N LEU A 116 10.71 -7.07 3.86
CA LEU A 116 11.03 -7.41 2.48
C LEU A 116 10.82 -8.92 2.21
N PRO A 117 10.69 -9.34 0.93
CA PRO A 117 10.38 -10.72 0.54
C PRO A 117 11.30 -11.78 1.14
N HIS A 118 12.57 -11.44 1.35
CA HIS A 118 13.60 -12.35 1.84
C HIS A 118 14.01 -12.11 3.30
N ALA A 119 13.29 -11.25 4.03
CA ALA A 119 13.60 -10.98 5.42
C ALA A 119 13.16 -12.14 6.31
N THR A 120 14.07 -12.64 7.13
CA THR A 120 13.78 -13.67 8.15
C THR A 120 13.20 -13.04 9.41
N ARG A 121 12.37 -13.79 10.11
CA ARG A 121 11.93 -13.46 11.46
C ARG A 121 12.81 -14.20 12.45
N LYS A 122 13.22 -13.53 13.53
CA LYS A 122 13.98 -14.16 14.60
C LYS A 122 13.27 -15.44 15.07
N GLY A 123 13.96 -16.59 15.01
CA GLY A 123 13.43 -17.89 15.41
C GLY A 123 12.58 -18.64 14.37
N ASN A 124 12.31 -18.03 13.19
CA ASN A 124 11.68 -18.75 12.09
C ASN A 124 12.69 -18.92 10.94
N PRO A 125 12.75 -20.10 10.32
CA PRO A 125 13.54 -20.27 9.11
C PRO A 125 13.07 -19.28 8.04
N SER A 126 13.99 -18.89 7.16
CA SER A 126 13.64 -18.09 6.00
C SER A 126 12.49 -18.77 5.27
N PRO A 127 11.38 -18.09 4.97
CA PRO A 127 10.36 -18.71 4.15
C PRO A 127 11.01 -19.09 2.82
N GLU A 128 10.80 -20.34 2.43
CA GLU A 128 11.22 -20.83 1.13
C GLU A 128 10.80 -19.84 0.06
N ARG A 129 11.69 -19.55 -0.86
CA ARG A 129 11.63 -18.61 -1.99
C ARG A 129 10.25 -17.98 -2.22
N ARG A 130 10.04 -16.80 -1.68
CA ARG A 130 8.83 -16.02 -1.98
C ARG A 130 8.87 -15.62 -3.43
N THR A 131 7.86 -16.02 -4.18
CA THR A 131 7.73 -15.62 -5.57
C THR A 131 7.38 -14.14 -5.64
N VAL A 132 8.25 -13.37 -6.28
CA VAL A 132 7.98 -11.96 -6.60
C VAL A 132 7.40 -11.90 -8.01
N ARG A 133 6.28 -11.22 -8.17
CA ARG A 133 5.57 -11.01 -9.44
C ARG A 133 5.46 -9.52 -9.72
N GLY A 134 5.35 -9.14 -10.99
CA GLY A 134 5.25 -7.75 -11.41
C GLY A 134 6.61 -7.11 -11.68
N ASN A 135 6.61 -5.82 -11.97
CA ASN A 135 7.79 -5.10 -12.40
C ASN A 135 7.79 -3.65 -11.91
N LEU A 136 8.74 -3.29 -11.03
CA LEU A 136 8.97 -1.90 -10.62
C LEU A 136 9.88 -1.12 -11.59
N ARG A 137 10.43 -1.76 -12.62
CA ARG A 137 11.33 -1.12 -13.60
C ARG A 137 10.59 -0.41 -14.72
N SER A 138 9.30 -0.65 -14.85
CA SER A 138 8.47 0.09 -15.79
C SER A 138 8.38 1.55 -15.36
N PRO A 139 8.39 2.53 -16.29
CA PRO A 139 8.05 3.92 -15.96
C PRO A 139 6.59 4.07 -15.54
N GLY A 140 5.84 2.97 -15.49
CA GLY A 140 4.48 2.92 -14.98
C GLY A 140 4.46 3.21 -13.50
N ALA A 141 3.56 4.10 -13.14
CA ALA A 141 3.23 4.41 -11.77
C ALA A 141 1.88 3.80 -11.41
N TRP A 142 1.59 3.75 -10.13
CA TRP A 142 0.26 3.40 -9.65
C TRP A 142 -0.76 4.36 -10.21
N SER A 143 -1.65 3.86 -11.04
CA SER A 143 -2.79 4.63 -11.55
C SER A 143 -3.87 4.67 -10.49
N ALA A 144 -3.91 5.76 -9.72
CA ALA A 144 -4.95 5.97 -8.72
C ALA A 144 -6.34 5.96 -9.37
N SER A 145 -7.33 5.50 -8.63
CA SER A 145 -8.73 5.59 -9.06
C SER A 145 -9.11 7.04 -9.42
N ARG A 146 -9.95 7.16 -10.44
CA ARG A 146 -10.53 8.44 -10.87
C ARG A 146 -11.98 8.59 -10.44
N ASP A 147 -12.52 7.61 -9.71
CA ASP A 147 -13.92 7.58 -9.28
C ASP A 147 -13.99 7.43 -7.75
N GLU A 148 -13.65 8.53 -7.07
CA GLU A 148 -13.65 8.56 -5.60
C GLU A 148 -15.02 8.23 -5.01
N ALA A 149 -16.12 8.59 -5.67
CA ALA A 149 -17.46 8.33 -5.17
C ALA A 149 -17.78 6.82 -5.16
N ALA A 150 -17.43 6.13 -6.23
CA ALA A 150 -17.61 4.68 -6.30
C ALA A 150 -16.68 3.93 -5.32
N ASP A 151 -15.44 4.42 -5.13
CA ASP A 151 -14.50 3.81 -4.19
C ASP A 151 -14.92 4.01 -2.74
N LEU A 152 -15.48 5.19 -2.42
CA LEU A 152 -16.06 5.45 -1.10
C LEU A 152 -17.28 4.57 -0.83
N ALA A 153 -18.19 4.44 -1.79
CA ALA A 153 -19.35 3.55 -1.68
C ALA A 153 -18.94 2.09 -1.45
N GLU A 154 -17.86 1.65 -2.09
CA GLU A 154 -17.33 0.31 -1.86
C GLU A 154 -16.72 0.14 -0.46
N LEU A 155 -16.03 1.15 0.07
CA LEU A 155 -15.56 1.14 1.46
C LEU A 155 -16.72 1.05 2.46
N GLU A 156 -17.82 1.77 2.20
CA GLU A 156 -19.03 1.70 3.03
C GLU A 156 -19.66 0.31 2.95
N ARG A 157 -19.70 -0.32 1.78
CA ARG A 157 -20.16 -1.70 1.61
C ARG A 157 -19.30 -2.69 2.38
N LEU A 158 -17.97 -2.55 2.34
CA LEU A 158 -17.04 -3.38 3.13
C LEU A 158 -17.28 -3.19 4.63
N ALA A 159 -17.50 -1.96 5.09
CA ALA A 159 -17.80 -1.67 6.48
C ALA A 159 -19.14 -2.29 6.93
N ALA A 160 -20.14 -2.30 6.09
CA ALA A 160 -21.44 -2.92 6.38
C ALA A 160 -21.34 -4.44 6.49
N SER A 161 -20.50 -5.07 5.66
CA SER A 161 -20.32 -6.54 5.67
C SER A 161 -19.35 -7.02 6.78
N ASN A 162 -18.41 -6.18 7.20
CA ASN A 162 -17.45 -6.48 8.26
C ASN A 162 -17.11 -5.20 9.06
N PRO A 163 -17.97 -4.80 10.02
CA PRO A 163 -17.87 -3.51 10.69
C PRO A 163 -16.54 -3.27 11.41
N LYS A 164 -15.83 -4.31 11.79
CA LYS A 164 -14.51 -4.18 12.41
C LYS A 164 -13.45 -4.79 11.49
N PRO A 165 -12.52 -4.02 10.95
CA PRO A 165 -12.10 -2.63 11.30
C PRO A 165 -12.65 -1.52 10.39
N TRP A 166 -13.49 -1.82 9.40
CA TRP A 166 -13.80 -0.95 8.26
C TRP A 166 -14.64 0.28 8.59
N GLU A 167 -15.56 0.21 9.57
CA GLU A 167 -16.48 1.33 9.87
C GLU A 167 -15.72 2.63 10.21
N THR A 168 -14.72 2.55 11.07
CA THR A 168 -13.89 3.71 11.42
C THR A 168 -13.13 4.26 10.23
N HIS A 169 -12.71 3.38 9.31
CA HIS A 169 -11.95 3.76 8.14
C HIS A 169 -12.82 4.38 7.05
N ALA A 170 -14.03 3.86 6.82
CA ALA A 170 -14.99 4.47 5.89
C ALA A 170 -15.35 5.90 6.32
N ARG A 171 -15.59 6.14 7.61
CA ARG A 171 -15.81 7.49 8.15
C ARG A 171 -14.60 8.41 7.93
N ALA A 172 -13.39 7.91 8.12
CA ALA A 172 -12.18 8.69 7.89
C ALA A 172 -11.98 9.06 6.41
N ALA A 173 -12.35 8.16 5.49
CA ALA A 173 -12.29 8.42 4.05
C ALA A 173 -13.35 9.43 3.59
N ALA A 174 -14.54 9.40 4.19
CA ALA A 174 -15.64 10.32 3.89
C ALA A 174 -15.42 11.75 4.40
N ALA A 175 -14.52 11.95 5.36
CA ALA A 175 -14.24 13.29 5.89
C ALA A 175 -13.70 14.22 4.81
N PRO A 176 -14.25 15.44 4.64
CA PRO A 176 -13.76 16.40 3.65
C PRO A 176 -12.32 16.79 4.00
N THR A 177 -11.40 16.44 3.15
CA THR A 177 -9.99 16.81 3.29
C THR A 177 -9.57 17.49 2.00
N SER A 178 -9.26 18.77 2.07
CA SER A 178 -8.58 19.44 0.95
C SER A 178 -7.17 18.85 0.84
N LEU A 179 -6.89 18.18 -0.26
CA LEU A 179 -5.51 17.80 -0.57
C LEU A 179 -4.67 19.08 -0.65
N PRO A 180 -3.50 19.13 0.01
CA PRO A 180 -2.60 20.25 -0.17
C PRO A 180 -2.23 20.35 -1.65
N PRO A 181 -2.08 21.58 -2.21
CA PRO A 181 -1.70 21.75 -3.59
C PRO A 181 -0.37 21.02 -3.83
N ARG A 182 -0.31 20.24 -4.91
CA ARG A 182 0.89 19.54 -5.36
C ARG A 182 2.03 20.54 -5.55
N ALA A 183 2.96 20.56 -4.62
CA ALA A 183 4.17 21.34 -4.77
C ALA A 183 5.14 20.59 -5.68
N ALA A 184 5.23 21.03 -6.94
CA ALA A 184 6.28 20.55 -7.83
C ALA A 184 7.64 20.91 -7.21
N LYS A 185 8.39 19.92 -6.74
CA LYS A 185 9.78 20.14 -6.31
C LYS A 185 10.66 20.36 -7.53
N PRO A 186 11.44 21.45 -7.58
CA PRO A 186 12.47 21.58 -8.60
C PRO A 186 13.45 20.40 -8.46
N ARG A 187 13.68 19.68 -9.56
CA ARG A 187 14.72 18.65 -9.64
C ARG A 187 16.08 19.34 -9.43
N THR A 188 16.67 19.15 -8.28
CA THR A 188 18.08 19.53 -8.07
C THR A 188 18.94 18.71 -9.04
N PRO A 189 19.81 19.33 -9.83
CA PRO A 189 20.75 18.62 -10.68
C PRO A 189 21.62 17.71 -9.80
N ARG A 190 21.66 16.43 -10.17
CA ARG A 190 22.53 15.45 -9.51
C ARG A 190 23.97 15.81 -9.86
N THR A 191 24.75 16.30 -8.89
CA THR A 191 26.17 16.47 -9.05
C THR A 191 26.82 15.11 -9.34
N PRO A 192 27.57 14.94 -10.43
CA PRO A 192 28.22 13.68 -10.69
C PRO A 192 29.26 13.39 -9.59
N SER A 193 29.23 12.19 -9.04
CA SER A 193 30.26 11.72 -8.09
C SER A 193 31.63 11.75 -8.75
N PRO A 194 32.71 12.17 -8.05
CA PRO A 194 34.04 12.13 -8.60
C PRO A 194 34.43 10.68 -8.90
N VAL A 195 34.90 10.47 -10.12
CA VAL A 195 35.50 9.20 -10.54
C VAL A 195 36.83 9.09 -9.79
N VAL A 196 36.95 8.14 -8.88
CA VAL A 196 38.23 7.78 -8.28
C VAL A 196 39.02 7.04 -9.36
N ALA A 197 40.05 7.68 -9.90
CA ALA A 197 41.01 7.02 -10.77
C ALA A 197 41.91 6.10 -9.91
N ALA A 198 42.03 4.85 -10.36
CA ALA A 198 42.92 3.84 -9.82
C ALA A 198 44.35 4.06 -10.28
#